data_dc5eb774ba0b5b699f619621fc77a33c
#
_entry.id   dc5eb774ba0b5b699f619621fc77a33c
#
_cell.length_a   1.000
_cell.length_b   1.000
_cell.length_c   1.000
_cell.angle_alpha   90.00
_cell.angle_beta   90.00
_cell.angle_gamma   90.00
#
_symmetry.space_group_name_H-M   'P 1'
#
loop_
_entity.id
_entity.type
_entity.pdbx_description
1 polymer ?
#
loop_
_entity_poly.entity_id
_entity_poly.type
_entity_poly.pdbx_seq_one_letter_code
_entity_poly.pdbx_strand_id
1 'polypeptide(L)' 'MYTYEVWIRLNQYQTAHVRVNANDDLQAKMIAESQYGSGNVLNYTRIGW' A
#
# COMPACT_ATOMS: atom_id res chain seq x y z
N MET A 1 -12.59 -0.40 10.11
CA MET A 1 -11.53 -0.80 9.17
C MET A 1 -11.85 -0.22 7.81
N TYR A 2 -10.86 0.30 7.13
CA TYR A 2 -11.03 0.95 5.85
C TYR A 2 -10.24 0.19 4.79
N THR A 3 -10.61 0.38 3.53
CA THR A 3 -9.87 -0.17 2.41
C THR A 3 -8.97 0.90 1.83
N TYR A 4 -7.70 0.58 1.65
CA TYR A 4 -6.71 1.48 1.07
C TYR A 4 -6.19 0.87 -0.23
N GLU A 5 -5.98 1.73 -1.22
CA GLU A 5 -5.23 1.37 -2.41
C GLU A 5 -3.81 1.85 -2.24
N VAL A 6 -2.86 0.93 -2.33
CA VAL A 6 -1.46 1.23 -2.13
C VAL A 6 -0.72 1.00 -3.45
N TRP A 7 0.04 1.99 -3.84
CA TRP A 7 0.89 1.89 -5.04
C TRP A 7 2.24 1.40 -4.62
N ILE A 8 2.67 0.29 -5.21
CA ILE A 8 3.95 -0.33 -4.89
C ILE A 8 4.79 -0.47 -6.15
N ARG A 9 6.10 -0.51 -5.94
CA ARG A 9 7.05 -0.81 -7.00
C ARG A 9 7.37 -2.30 -6.94
N LEU A 10 7.16 -2.98 -8.06
CA LEU A 10 7.49 -4.41 -8.16
C LEU A 10 8.95 -4.60 -8.55
N ASN A 11 9.44 -3.75 -9.45
CA ASN A 11 10.83 -3.75 -9.87
C ASN A 11 11.14 -2.40 -10.51
N GLN A 12 12.29 -2.32 -11.16
CA GLN A 12 12.80 -1.08 -11.73
C GLN A 12 11.87 -0.46 -12.77
N TYR A 13 11.04 -1.27 -13.41
CA TYR A 13 10.20 -0.83 -14.53
C TYR A 13 8.71 -1.00 -14.30
N GLN A 14 8.31 -1.64 -13.20
CA GLN A 14 6.91 -1.99 -12.99
C GLN A 14 6.41 -1.52 -11.64
N THR A 15 5.18 -1.04 -11.64
CA THR A 15 4.45 -0.71 -10.44
C THR A 15 3.13 -1.47 -10.44
N ALA A 16 2.50 -1.58 -9.27
CA ALA A 16 1.20 -2.21 -9.16
C ALA A 16 0.38 -1.50 -8.09
N HIS A 17 -0.91 -1.67 -8.15
CA HIS A 17 -1.84 -1.18 -7.14
C HIS A 17 -2.39 -2.38 -6.39
N VAL A 18 -2.27 -2.36 -5.07
CA VAL A 18 -2.82 -3.42 -4.22
C VAL A 18 -3.79 -2.80 -3.23
N ARG A 19 -4.74 -3.59 -2.78
CA ARG A 19 -5.71 -3.15 -1.78
C ARG A 19 -5.42 -3.83 -0.46
N VAL A 20 -5.43 -3.05 0.61
CA VAL A 20 -5.24 -3.55 1.96
C VAL A 20 -6.34 -2.99 2.86
N ASN A 21 -6.75 -3.79 3.83
CA ASN A 21 -7.68 -3.36 4.86
C ASN A 21 -6.87 -2.95 6.09
N ALA A 22 -7.13 -1.77 6.60
CA ALA A 22 -6.37 -1.23 7.72
C ALA A 22 -7.22 -0.24 8.51
N ASN A 23 -6.80 0.06 9.72
CA ASN A 23 -7.50 1.00 10.58
C ASN A 23 -7.20 2.44 10.23
N ASP A 24 -6.03 2.69 9.66
CA ASP A 24 -5.61 4.03 9.24
C ASP A 24 -4.57 3.92 8.11
N ASP A 25 -4.18 5.06 7.57
CA ASP A 25 -3.25 5.10 6.45
C ASP A 25 -1.84 4.64 6.85
N LEU A 26 -1.40 4.94 8.04
CA LEU A 26 -0.09 4.47 8.50
C LEU A 26 -0.06 2.95 8.59
N GLN A 27 -1.12 2.33 9.11
CA GLN A 27 -1.21 0.89 9.17
C GLN A 27 -1.22 0.27 7.77
N ALA A 28 -1.95 0.87 6.83
CA ALA A 28 -1.96 0.41 5.44
C ALA A 28 -0.56 0.43 4.85
N LYS A 29 0.18 1.52 5.07
CA LYS A 29 1.56 1.63 4.62
C LYS A 29 2.43 0.54 5.23
N MET A 30 2.30 0.31 6.53
CA MET A 30 3.10 -0.69 7.23
C MET A 30 2.82 -2.10 6.73
N ILE A 31 1.55 -2.42 6.46
CA ILE A 31 1.18 -3.72 5.90
C ILE A 31 1.81 -3.90 4.53
N ALA A 32 1.73 -2.90 3.69
CA ALA A 32 2.30 -2.96 2.34
C ALA A 32 3.83 -3.06 2.40
N GLU A 33 4.47 -2.32 3.28
CA GLU A 33 5.93 -2.40 3.46
C GLU A 33 6.38 -3.78 3.93
N SER A 34 5.58 -4.40 4.78
CA SER A 34 5.88 -5.74 5.26
C SER A 34 5.85 -6.77 4.14
N GLN A 35 4.98 -6.57 3.15
CA GLN A 35 4.83 -7.52 2.05
C GLN A 35 5.76 -7.25 0.88
N TYR A 36 6.06 -5.98 0.61
CA TYR A 36 6.76 -5.58 -0.61
C TYR A 36 8.07 -4.86 -0.38
N GLY A 37 8.40 -4.55 0.86
CA GLY A 37 9.63 -3.86 1.21
C GLY A 37 9.41 -2.37 1.47
N SER A 38 10.15 -1.83 2.45
CA SER A 38 9.92 -0.46 2.93
C SER A 38 10.21 0.62 1.89
N GLY A 39 11.07 0.33 0.93
CA GLY A 39 11.39 1.29 -0.13
C GLY A 39 10.49 1.21 -1.34
N ASN A 40 9.52 0.29 -1.35
CA ASN A 40 8.72 0.00 -2.52
C ASN A 40 7.29 0.53 -2.44
N VAL A 41 6.89 1.14 -1.34
CA VAL A 41 5.59 1.76 -1.20
C VAL A 41 5.68 3.20 -1.70
N LEU A 42 5.00 3.50 -2.79
CA LEU A 42 5.10 4.80 -3.45
C LEU A 42 4.02 5.77 -2.99
N ASN A 43 2.81 5.27 -2.78
CA ASN A 43 1.69 6.11 -2.38
C ASN A 43 0.58 5.24 -1.80
N TYR A 44 -0.34 5.85 -1.10
CA TYR A 44 -1.50 5.14 -0.55
C TYR A 44 -2.67 6.11 -0.42
N THR A 45 -3.88 5.59 -0.64
CA THR A 45 -5.11 6.38 -0.64
C THR A 45 -6.25 5.54 -0.09
N ARG A 46 -7.04 6.13 0.78
CA ARG A 46 -8.24 5.45 1.28
C ARG A 46 -9.33 5.51 0.21
N ILE A 47 -9.84 4.35 -0.16
CA ILE A 47 -10.88 4.22 -1.19
C ILE A 47 -12.18 3.62 -0.66
N GLY A 48 -12.15 3.02 0.54
CA GLY A 48 -13.33 2.45 1.18
C GLY A 48 -13.52 2.99 2.59
N TRP A 49 -14.77 3.23 2.98
CA TRP A 49 -15.12 3.86 4.25
C TRP A 49 -15.80 2.87 5.23
#